data_1d395f58d2ebe3c7db3257795e7d92a2
#
_entry.id   1d395f58d2ebe3c7db3257795e7d92a2
#
_cell.length_a   1.000
_cell.length_b   1.000
_cell.length_c   1.000
_cell.angle_alpha   90.00
_cell.angle_beta   90.00
_cell.angle_gamma   90.00
#
_symmetry.space_group_name_H-M   'P 1'
#
loop_
_entity.id
_entity.type
_entity.pdbx_description
1 polymer ?
#
loop_
_entity_poly.entity_id
_entity_poly.type
_entity_poly.pdbx_seq_one_letter_code
_entity_poly.pdbx_strand_id
1 'polypeptide(L)'
;FGYEDNAIDTSEIFHTWVIEGPAELENELPFPKAGLKVIYTSDVKPYKKRKVRILNGAHTCSVLGAYLAGYDIVRDVMNDSVFYDYLAKALDNEIIPAITSPELTHDDLKGFADAVFDRFKNPFIDHKLLDISLNSTSKFEARVLHTIQEYYAQKKELPKILTFSFAAYLAFYRGTEIREIGDAMKVPVLVGHRGDEEYFIKDSADVLEFYAAAWKGVDVSDKAQVAELVKKACGNKDFWLGADLNTELGNFPAIVTDHLYDLLNKDVKSVVAEVIK
;
A
#
# COMPACT_ATOMS: atom_id res chain seq x y z
N PHE A 1 -30.22 -8.26 -22.85
CA PHE A 1 -30.98 -9.32 -22.16
C PHE A 1 -32.51 -9.24 -22.48
N GLY A 2 -33.02 -8.13 -23.01
CA GLY A 2 -34.46 -8.00 -23.36
C GLY A 2 -35.39 -7.68 -22.18
N TYR A 3 -34.82 -7.27 -21.05
CA TYR A 3 -35.56 -6.78 -19.87
C TYR A 3 -34.73 -5.69 -19.16
N GLU A 4 -35.37 -4.87 -18.35
CA GLU A 4 -34.71 -3.90 -17.45
C GLU A 4 -34.42 -4.58 -16.12
N ASP A 5 -33.19 -4.37 -15.60
CA ASP A 5 -32.76 -4.85 -14.29
C ASP A 5 -31.99 -3.73 -13.59
N ASN A 6 -32.59 -3.17 -12.55
CA ASN A 6 -31.99 -2.07 -11.78
C ASN A 6 -30.92 -2.55 -10.78
N ALA A 7 -30.73 -3.86 -10.64
CA ALA A 7 -29.74 -4.48 -9.78
C ALA A 7 -28.59 -5.12 -10.58
N ILE A 8 -28.57 -4.95 -11.92
CA ILE A 8 -27.48 -5.48 -12.74
C ILE A 8 -26.18 -4.78 -12.38
N ASP A 9 -25.14 -5.57 -12.18
CA ASP A 9 -23.80 -5.10 -11.89
C ASP A 9 -22.79 -5.86 -12.75
N THR A 10 -21.57 -5.31 -12.82
CA THR A 10 -20.44 -5.90 -13.55
C THR A 10 -19.37 -6.31 -12.58
N SER A 11 -18.76 -7.47 -12.79
CA SER A 11 -17.65 -7.95 -11.98
C SER A 11 -16.49 -8.45 -12.84
N GLU A 12 -15.32 -8.55 -12.23
CA GLU A 12 -14.18 -9.20 -12.85
C GLU A 12 -14.47 -10.70 -13.06
N ILE A 13 -13.89 -11.29 -14.10
CA ILE A 13 -13.90 -12.74 -14.32
C ILE A 13 -13.15 -13.46 -13.19
N PHE A 14 -12.14 -12.79 -12.62
CA PHE A 14 -11.40 -13.32 -11.48
C PHE A 14 -12.30 -13.43 -10.26
N HIS A 15 -12.37 -14.62 -9.69
CA HIS A 15 -13.04 -14.86 -8.43
C HIS A 15 -12.25 -15.86 -7.58
N THR A 16 -12.24 -15.67 -6.29
CA THR A 16 -11.78 -16.65 -5.31
C THR A 16 -12.61 -16.48 -4.05
N TRP A 17 -13.25 -17.53 -3.62
CA TRP A 17 -14.00 -17.55 -2.37
C TRP A 17 -13.40 -18.59 -1.44
N VAL A 18 -12.99 -18.16 -0.24
CA VAL A 18 -12.44 -19.05 0.78
C VAL A 18 -13.45 -19.16 1.91
N ILE A 19 -13.88 -20.36 2.21
CA ILE A 19 -14.90 -20.65 3.22
C ILE A 19 -14.26 -21.48 4.33
N GLU A 20 -14.29 -20.93 5.55
CA GLU A 20 -13.88 -21.67 6.74
C GLU A 20 -15.04 -22.51 7.26
N GLY A 21 -14.82 -23.80 7.42
CA GLY A 21 -15.82 -24.73 7.90
C GLY A 21 -15.32 -26.18 7.92
N PRO A 22 -16.19 -27.13 8.37
CA PRO A 22 -15.86 -28.54 8.35
C PRO A 22 -15.73 -29.08 6.91
N ALA A 23 -14.91 -30.11 6.71
CA ALA A 23 -14.62 -30.67 5.37
C ALA A 23 -15.89 -31.15 4.63
N GLU A 24 -16.89 -31.56 5.37
CA GLU A 24 -18.18 -32.03 4.84
C GLU A 24 -18.96 -30.94 4.11
N LEU A 25 -18.66 -29.65 4.39
CA LEU A 25 -19.34 -28.50 3.76
C LEU A 25 -19.18 -28.50 2.23
N GLU A 26 -18.05 -29.01 1.70
CA GLU A 26 -17.84 -29.17 0.26
C GLU A 26 -18.87 -30.14 -0.39
N ASN A 27 -19.39 -31.10 0.35
CA ASN A 27 -20.43 -32.02 -0.15
C ASN A 27 -21.79 -31.33 -0.20
N GLU A 28 -22.10 -30.45 0.74
CA GLU A 28 -23.35 -29.68 0.79
C GLU A 28 -23.38 -28.54 -0.22
N LEU A 29 -22.25 -27.90 -0.41
CA LEU A 29 -22.06 -26.75 -1.31
C LEU A 29 -20.98 -27.06 -2.35
N PRO A 30 -21.24 -27.89 -3.35
CA PRO A 30 -20.22 -28.43 -4.25
C PRO A 30 -19.83 -27.42 -5.37
N PHE A 31 -19.56 -26.15 -5.03
CA PHE A 31 -19.20 -25.09 -5.96
C PHE A 31 -18.01 -25.43 -6.87
N PRO A 32 -16.93 -26.12 -6.39
CA PRO A 32 -15.82 -26.50 -7.27
C PRO A 32 -16.26 -27.45 -8.41
N LYS A 33 -17.29 -28.28 -8.21
CA LYS A 33 -17.84 -29.15 -9.27
C LYS A 33 -18.51 -28.35 -10.40
N ALA A 34 -18.93 -27.12 -10.11
CA ALA A 34 -19.46 -26.18 -11.11
C ALA A 34 -18.37 -25.34 -11.76
N GLY A 35 -17.09 -25.62 -11.53
CA GLY A 35 -15.95 -24.87 -12.07
C GLY A 35 -15.67 -23.55 -11.35
N LEU A 36 -16.31 -23.30 -10.20
CA LEU A 36 -16.06 -22.10 -9.40
C LEU A 36 -14.82 -22.27 -8.52
N LYS A 37 -13.99 -21.23 -8.44
CA LYS A 37 -12.78 -21.21 -7.61
C LYS A 37 -13.13 -20.94 -6.14
N VAL A 38 -13.69 -21.95 -5.49
CA VAL A 38 -14.02 -21.95 -4.06
C VAL A 38 -13.08 -22.89 -3.33
N ILE A 39 -12.55 -22.45 -2.20
CA ILE A 39 -11.63 -23.21 -1.35
C ILE A 39 -12.30 -23.41 0.00
N TYR A 40 -12.41 -24.66 0.45
CA TYR A 40 -12.84 -25.00 1.80
C TYR A 40 -11.62 -25.23 2.67
N THR A 41 -11.60 -24.66 3.87
CA THR A 41 -10.46 -24.74 4.78
C THR A 41 -10.92 -24.75 6.24
N SER A 42 -10.11 -25.33 7.11
CA SER A 42 -10.31 -25.23 8.56
C SER A 42 -9.77 -23.92 9.16
N ASP A 43 -8.97 -23.13 8.40
CA ASP A 43 -8.45 -21.83 8.80
C ASP A 43 -8.34 -20.89 7.59
N VAL A 44 -9.07 -19.78 7.61
CA VAL A 44 -9.06 -18.77 6.55
C VAL A 44 -7.88 -17.78 6.67
N LYS A 45 -7.22 -17.72 7.82
CA LYS A 45 -6.18 -16.72 8.12
C LYS A 45 -5.03 -16.70 7.12
N PRO A 46 -4.45 -17.83 6.66
CA PRO A 46 -3.40 -17.84 5.66
C PRO A 46 -3.81 -17.17 4.35
N TYR A 47 -5.01 -17.44 3.87
CA TYR A 47 -5.55 -16.85 2.65
C TYR A 47 -5.83 -15.35 2.80
N LYS A 48 -6.33 -14.94 3.98
CA LYS A 48 -6.49 -13.52 4.32
C LYS A 48 -5.13 -12.82 4.36
N LYS A 49 -4.13 -13.43 5.03
CA LYS A 49 -2.74 -12.91 5.09
C LYS A 49 -2.19 -12.74 3.67
N ARG A 50 -2.28 -13.76 2.81
CA ARG A 50 -1.87 -13.70 1.41
C ARG A 50 -2.49 -12.50 0.68
N LYS A 51 -3.82 -12.36 0.74
CA LYS A 51 -4.55 -11.27 0.08
C LYS A 51 -4.12 -9.91 0.60
N VAL A 52 -4.01 -9.73 1.91
CA VAL A 52 -3.65 -8.45 2.54
C VAL A 52 -2.21 -8.07 2.19
N ARG A 53 -1.27 -9.00 2.24
CA ARG A 53 0.16 -8.73 1.98
C ARG A 53 0.44 -8.54 0.50
N ILE A 54 -0.04 -9.41 -0.36
CA ILE A 54 0.27 -9.39 -1.80
C ILE A 54 -0.59 -8.33 -2.51
N LEU A 55 -1.93 -8.44 -2.52
CA LEU A 55 -2.76 -7.52 -3.29
C LEU A 55 -2.83 -6.13 -2.65
N ASN A 56 -3.21 -6.08 -1.38
CA ASN A 56 -3.38 -4.80 -0.71
C ASN A 56 -2.03 -4.14 -0.39
N GLY A 57 -1.00 -4.95 -0.05
CA GLY A 57 0.36 -4.47 0.18
C GLY A 57 0.98 -3.87 -1.07
N ALA A 58 0.84 -4.54 -2.24
CA ALA A 58 1.30 -4.01 -3.52
C ALA A 58 0.70 -2.63 -3.83
N HIS A 59 -0.61 -2.45 -3.65
CA HIS A 59 -1.23 -1.12 -3.78
C HIS A 59 -0.63 -0.12 -2.79
N THR A 60 -0.57 -0.49 -1.51
CA THR A 60 -0.17 0.46 -0.45
C THR A 60 1.29 0.89 -0.58
N CYS A 61 2.20 0.00 -0.99
CA CYS A 61 3.61 0.34 -1.14
C CYS A 61 3.93 1.11 -2.44
N SER A 62 3.02 1.16 -3.42
CA SER A 62 3.30 1.76 -4.73
C SER A 62 2.51 3.02 -5.05
N VAL A 63 1.21 3.07 -4.69
CA VAL A 63 0.30 4.10 -5.23
C VAL A 63 0.68 5.52 -4.84
N LEU A 64 1.23 5.75 -3.63
CA LEU A 64 1.57 7.09 -3.18
C LEU A 64 2.81 7.63 -3.91
N GLY A 65 3.85 6.81 -4.05
CA GLY A 65 5.03 7.14 -4.85
C GLY A 65 4.70 7.33 -6.34
N ALA A 66 3.84 6.46 -6.89
CA ALA A 66 3.39 6.57 -8.27
C ALA A 66 2.59 7.86 -8.51
N TYR A 67 1.71 8.23 -7.57
CA TYR A 67 0.98 9.49 -7.67
C TYR A 67 1.92 10.69 -7.68
N LEU A 68 2.90 10.73 -6.77
CA LEU A 68 3.91 11.78 -6.73
C LEU A 68 4.79 11.83 -8.00
N ALA A 69 4.97 10.69 -8.68
CA ALA A 69 5.68 10.59 -9.95
C ALA A 69 4.84 11.03 -11.18
N GLY A 70 3.56 11.44 -10.98
CA GLY A 70 2.71 11.98 -12.04
C GLY A 70 1.69 11.01 -12.62
N TYR A 71 1.50 9.81 -12.06
CA TYR A 71 0.47 8.88 -12.49
C TYR A 71 -0.84 9.10 -11.73
N ASP A 72 -1.98 8.82 -12.39
CA ASP A 72 -3.30 9.00 -11.79
C ASP A 72 -4.07 7.68 -11.61
N ILE A 73 -3.80 6.66 -12.43
CA ILE A 73 -4.48 5.37 -12.39
C ILE A 73 -3.49 4.19 -12.35
N VAL A 74 -3.93 3.09 -11.74
CA VAL A 74 -3.10 1.87 -11.55
C VAL A 74 -2.61 1.30 -12.89
N ARG A 75 -3.44 1.28 -13.93
CA ARG A 75 -3.06 0.74 -15.24
C ARG A 75 -1.87 1.47 -15.84
N ASP A 76 -1.80 2.79 -15.73
CA ASP A 76 -0.69 3.58 -16.28
C ASP A 76 0.60 3.33 -15.50
N VAL A 77 0.50 3.15 -14.18
CA VAL A 77 1.62 2.70 -13.34
C VAL A 77 2.16 1.36 -13.81
N MET A 78 1.28 0.41 -14.13
CA MET A 78 1.66 -0.94 -14.60
C MET A 78 2.21 -0.95 -16.03
N ASN A 79 1.93 0.06 -16.84
CA ASN A 79 2.49 0.22 -18.19
C ASN A 79 3.88 0.88 -18.17
N ASP A 80 4.27 1.48 -17.06
CA ASP A 80 5.61 2.04 -16.88
C ASP A 80 6.60 0.97 -16.41
N SER A 81 7.71 0.80 -17.12
CA SER A 81 8.69 -0.26 -16.81
C SER A 81 9.35 -0.10 -15.45
N VAL A 82 9.60 1.13 -14.99
CA VAL A 82 10.24 1.38 -13.69
C VAL A 82 9.32 0.97 -12.54
N PHE A 83 8.05 1.38 -12.60
CA PHE A 83 7.08 1.02 -11.57
C PHE A 83 6.63 -0.45 -11.64
N TYR A 84 6.59 -1.03 -12.84
CA TYR A 84 6.37 -2.45 -12.99
C TYR A 84 7.48 -3.25 -12.29
N ASP A 85 8.75 -2.92 -12.56
CA ASP A 85 9.90 -3.57 -11.93
C ASP A 85 9.95 -3.31 -10.41
N TYR A 86 9.56 -2.11 -9.97
CA TYR A 86 9.41 -1.79 -8.55
C TYR A 86 8.44 -2.75 -7.85
N LEU A 87 7.25 -2.92 -8.41
CA LEU A 87 6.24 -3.83 -7.85
C LEU A 87 6.67 -5.29 -7.94
N ALA A 88 7.25 -5.72 -9.07
CA ALA A 88 7.73 -7.08 -9.24
C ALA A 88 8.80 -7.43 -8.19
N LYS A 89 9.80 -6.55 -8.01
CA LYS A 89 10.84 -6.73 -7.00
C LYS A 89 10.31 -6.66 -5.57
N ALA A 90 9.36 -5.75 -5.28
CA ALA A 90 8.71 -5.69 -3.97
C ALA A 90 8.02 -7.02 -3.63
N LEU A 91 7.28 -7.59 -4.57
CA LEU A 91 6.58 -8.85 -4.38
C LEU A 91 7.54 -10.04 -4.28
N ASP A 92 8.46 -10.19 -5.23
CA ASP A 92 9.31 -11.36 -5.35
C ASP A 92 10.42 -11.40 -4.28
N ASN A 93 11.00 -10.26 -3.93
CA ASN A 93 12.17 -10.20 -3.05
C ASN A 93 11.84 -9.85 -1.59
N GLU A 94 10.70 -9.20 -1.32
CA GLU A 94 10.42 -8.66 0.01
C GLU A 94 9.10 -9.17 0.59
N ILE A 95 7.98 -9.08 -0.15
CA ILE A 95 6.65 -9.42 0.39
C ILE A 95 6.45 -10.93 0.47
N ILE A 96 6.64 -11.65 -0.63
CA ILE A 96 6.45 -13.10 -0.68
C ILE A 96 7.42 -13.81 0.29
N PRO A 97 8.73 -13.49 0.31
CA PRO A 97 9.65 -14.12 1.26
C PRO A 97 9.33 -13.87 2.74
N ALA A 98 8.65 -12.77 3.08
CA ALA A 98 8.22 -12.49 4.45
C ALA A 98 6.98 -13.28 4.89
N ILE A 99 6.21 -13.86 3.94
CA ILE A 99 5.00 -14.61 4.26
C ILE A 99 5.38 -16.05 4.64
N THR A 100 5.25 -16.37 5.92
CA THR A 100 5.42 -17.73 6.41
C THR A 100 4.03 -18.36 6.62
N SER A 101 3.76 -19.48 5.98
CA SER A 101 2.53 -20.26 6.15
C SER A 101 2.78 -21.74 5.84
N PRO A 102 2.33 -22.67 6.67
CA PRO A 102 2.39 -24.10 6.35
C PRO A 102 1.35 -24.50 5.28
N GLU A 103 0.28 -23.71 5.09
CA GLU A 103 -0.83 -24.03 4.17
C GLU A 103 -0.62 -23.49 2.76
N LEU A 104 0.28 -22.52 2.58
CA LEU A 104 0.52 -21.86 1.29
C LEU A 104 1.97 -22.06 0.89
N THR A 105 2.15 -22.70 -0.26
CA THR A 105 3.48 -22.85 -0.87
C THR A 105 3.96 -21.56 -1.50
N HIS A 106 5.26 -21.47 -1.81
CA HIS A 106 5.81 -20.34 -2.58
C HIS A 106 5.09 -20.18 -3.93
N ASP A 107 4.76 -21.29 -4.61
CA ASP A 107 4.07 -21.27 -5.90
C ASP A 107 2.64 -20.74 -5.78
N ASP A 108 1.93 -21.05 -4.68
CA ASP A 108 0.61 -20.46 -4.39
C ASP A 108 0.69 -18.93 -4.21
N LEU A 109 1.72 -18.45 -3.52
CA LEU A 109 1.93 -17.02 -3.30
C LEU A 109 2.32 -16.32 -4.62
N LYS A 110 3.21 -16.91 -5.40
CA LYS A 110 3.64 -16.38 -6.70
C LYS A 110 2.50 -16.37 -7.71
N GLY A 111 1.76 -17.47 -7.85
CA GLY A 111 0.59 -17.53 -8.75
C GLY A 111 -0.49 -16.52 -8.36
N PHE A 112 -0.66 -16.22 -7.07
CA PHE A 112 -1.57 -15.17 -6.63
C PHE A 112 -1.03 -13.77 -6.99
N ALA A 113 0.28 -13.54 -6.86
CA ALA A 113 0.91 -12.27 -7.25
C ALA A 113 0.79 -12.02 -8.77
N ASP A 114 1.01 -13.05 -9.60
CA ASP A 114 0.85 -12.95 -11.06
C ASP A 114 -0.60 -12.57 -11.43
N ALA A 115 -1.58 -13.20 -10.80
CA ALA A 115 -2.99 -12.83 -10.98
C ALA A 115 -3.30 -11.39 -10.53
N VAL A 116 -2.62 -10.87 -9.51
CA VAL A 116 -2.73 -9.46 -9.08
C VAL A 116 -2.18 -8.53 -10.17
N PHE A 117 -1.05 -8.84 -10.79
CA PHE A 117 -0.51 -8.05 -11.91
C PHE A 117 -1.48 -7.99 -13.09
N ASP A 118 -2.11 -9.11 -13.46
CA ASP A 118 -3.11 -9.13 -14.52
C ASP A 118 -4.31 -8.24 -14.20
N ARG A 119 -4.76 -8.24 -12.94
CA ARG A 119 -5.86 -7.37 -12.47
C ARG A 119 -5.47 -5.90 -12.48
N PHE A 120 -4.25 -5.54 -12.11
CA PHE A 120 -3.77 -4.16 -12.13
C PHE A 120 -3.68 -3.60 -13.55
N LYS A 121 -3.46 -4.47 -14.55
CA LYS A 121 -3.46 -4.12 -15.98
C LYS A 121 -4.85 -4.12 -16.62
N ASN A 122 -5.92 -4.40 -15.87
CA ASN A 122 -7.27 -4.50 -16.42
C ASN A 122 -7.63 -3.23 -17.22
N PRO A 123 -7.92 -3.35 -18.54
CA PRO A 123 -8.17 -2.19 -19.40
C PRO A 123 -9.55 -1.57 -19.20
N PHE A 124 -10.44 -2.23 -18.47
CA PHE A 124 -11.83 -1.80 -18.27
C PHE A 124 -12.03 -1.00 -16.98
N ILE A 125 -11.00 -0.87 -16.13
CA ILE A 125 -11.11 -0.19 -14.83
C ILE A 125 -10.04 0.90 -14.75
N ASP A 126 -10.48 2.16 -14.62
CA ASP A 126 -9.62 3.30 -14.31
C ASP A 126 -9.56 3.47 -12.78
N HIS A 127 -8.79 2.58 -12.12
CA HIS A 127 -8.66 2.60 -10.67
C HIS A 127 -7.75 3.75 -10.24
N LYS A 128 -8.32 4.83 -9.73
CA LYS A 128 -7.60 6.05 -9.37
C LYS A 128 -6.71 5.83 -8.14
N LEU A 129 -5.47 6.30 -8.22
CA LEU A 129 -4.51 6.20 -7.12
C LEU A 129 -5.00 6.95 -5.86
N LEU A 130 -5.65 8.10 -6.03
CA LEU A 130 -6.21 8.87 -4.92
C LEU A 130 -7.37 8.15 -4.22
N ASP A 131 -8.17 7.33 -4.93
CA ASP A 131 -9.22 6.52 -4.29
C ASP A 131 -8.60 5.39 -3.43
N ILE A 132 -7.46 4.86 -3.86
CA ILE A 132 -6.71 3.87 -3.09
C ILE A 132 -6.01 4.53 -1.90
N SER A 133 -5.62 5.80 -2.00
CA SER A 133 -4.88 6.53 -0.96
C SER A 133 -5.68 6.87 0.29
N LEU A 134 -7.00 6.68 0.29
CA LEU A 134 -7.86 6.94 1.47
C LEU A 134 -7.38 6.17 2.70
N ASN A 135 -7.23 6.84 3.84
CA ASN A 135 -6.79 6.25 5.12
C ASN A 135 -5.46 5.49 4.97
N SER A 136 -4.46 6.11 4.33
CA SER A 136 -3.19 5.44 4.04
C SER A 136 -2.37 5.12 5.28
N THR A 137 -2.54 5.84 6.38
CA THR A 137 -1.84 5.56 7.65
C THR A 137 -2.21 4.18 8.19
N SER A 138 -3.49 3.93 8.42
CA SER A 138 -3.96 2.63 8.91
C SER A 138 -3.74 1.49 7.88
N LYS A 139 -3.81 1.81 6.59
CA LYS A 139 -3.50 0.84 5.53
C LYS A 139 -2.00 0.49 5.50
N PHE A 140 -1.13 1.47 5.69
CA PHE A 140 0.33 1.22 5.74
C PHE A 140 0.67 0.31 6.92
N GLU A 141 0.14 0.63 8.10
CA GLU A 141 0.29 -0.19 9.30
C GLU A 141 -0.15 -1.64 9.02
N ALA A 142 -1.41 -1.85 8.62
CA ALA A 142 -2.00 -3.18 8.48
C ALA A 142 -1.42 -4.02 7.33
N ARG A 143 -0.86 -3.40 6.28
CA ARG A 143 -0.53 -4.07 5.01
C ARG A 143 0.95 -4.13 4.70
N VAL A 144 1.73 -3.10 5.12
CA VAL A 144 3.14 -2.96 4.77
C VAL A 144 4.04 -3.07 6.01
N LEU A 145 3.73 -2.35 7.08
CA LEU A 145 4.58 -2.31 8.27
C LEU A 145 4.83 -3.70 8.87
N HIS A 146 3.77 -4.50 8.99
CA HIS A 146 3.93 -5.88 9.46
C HIS A 146 4.83 -6.73 8.55
N THR A 147 4.83 -6.47 7.22
CA THR A 147 5.75 -7.16 6.30
C THR A 147 7.19 -6.72 6.54
N ILE A 148 7.43 -5.41 6.77
CA ILE A 148 8.75 -4.88 7.12
C ILE A 148 9.25 -5.53 8.41
N GLN A 149 8.41 -5.60 9.44
CA GLN A 149 8.75 -6.19 10.74
C GLN A 149 9.07 -7.69 10.63
N GLU A 150 8.23 -8.46 9.90
CA GLU A 150 8.44 -9.90 9.67
C GLU A 150 9.72 -10.15 8.86
N TYR A 151 9.96 -9.36 7.80
CA TYR A 151 11.18 -9.45 6.99
C TYR A 151 12.41 -9.16 7.84
N TYR A 152 12.40 -8.05 8.60
CA TYR A 152 13.50 -7.67 9.49
C TYR A 152 13.76 -8.71 10.57
N ALA A 153 12.72 -9.29 11.15
CA ALA A 153 12.88 -10.35 12.15
C ALA A 153 13.55 -11.60 11.58
N GLN A 154 13.28 -11.94 10.31
CA GLN A 154 13.83 -13.12 9.63
C GLN A 154 15.23 -12.89 9.08
N LYS A 155 15.45 -11.74 8.40
CA LYS A 155 16.68 -11.47 7.64
C LYS A 155 17.72 -10.63 8.40
N LYS A 156 17.30 -9.90 9.44
CA LYS A 156 18.11 -8.91 10.16
C LYS A 156 18.59 -7.74 9.29
N GLU A 157 17.93 -7.56 8.17
CA GLU A 157 18.11 -6.45 7.24
C GLU A 157 16.74 -5.86 6.86
N LEU A 158 16.70 -4.60 6.46
CA LEU A 158 15.45 -3.93 6.07
C LEU A 158 15.11 -4.21 4.61
N PRO A 159 13.82 -4.47 4.29
CA PRO A 159 13.40 -4.59 2.90
C PRO A 159 13.49 -3.21 2.23
N LYS A 160 14.27 -3.13 1.17
CA LYS A 160 14.68 -1.87 0.54
C LYS A 160 13.50 -1.08 -0.03
N ILE A 161 12.65 -1.78 -0.79
CA ILE A 161 11.51 -1.18 -1.49
C ILE A 161 10.40 -0.82 -0.50
N LEU A 162 10.10 -1.69 0.46
CA LEU A 162 9.07 -1.39 1.46
C LEU A 162 9.51 -0.27 2.41
N THR A 163 10.82 -0.17 2.74
CA THR A 163 11.36 0.96 3.49
C THR A 163 11.25 2.27 2.70
N PHE A 164 11.54 2.25 1.40
CA PHE A 164 11.32 3.39 0.51
C PHE A 164 9.84 3.79 0.45
N SER A 165 8.92 2.81 0.42
CA SER A 165 7.49 3.11 0.39
C SER A 165 7.00 3.91 1.60
N PHE A 166 7.65 3.78 2.76
CA PHE A 166 7.37 4.62 3.93
C PHE A 166 7.83 6.08 3.70
N ALA A 167 8.96 6.28 3.05
CA ALA A 167 9.38 7.63 2.65
C ALA A 167 8.42 8.26 1.64
N ALA A 168 7.94 7.50 0.66
CA ALA A 168 6.91 7.94 -0.29
C ALA A 168 5.58 8.27 0.41
N TYR A 169 5.19 7.50 1.43
CA TYR A 169 4.04 7.80 2.27
C TYR A 169 4.23 9.14 3.00
N LEU A 170 5.37 9.40 3.62
CA LEU A 170 5.64 10.69 4.28
C LEU A 170 5.63 11.85 3.27
N ALA A 171 6.24 11.68 2.09
CA ALA A 171 6.23 12.69 1.03
C ALA A 171 4.81 13.00 0.54
N PHE A 172 3.94 11.99 0.42
CA PHE A 172 2.53 12.17 0.04
C PHE A 172 1.76 12.98 1.08
N TYR A 173 2.04 12.81 2.39
CA TYR A 173 1.40 13.57 3.47
C TYR A 173 2.01 14.97 3.67
N ARG A 174 2.82 15.46 2.73
CA ARG A 174 3.38 16.81 2.78
C ARG A 174 2.29 17.85 2.56
N GLY A 175 1.82 18.46 3.65
CA GLY A 175 0.83 19.53 3.67
C GLY A 175 0.81 20.21 5.03
N THR A 176 0.36 21.48 5.06
CA THR A 176 0.28 22.28 6.29
C THR A 176 -1.11 22.90 6.49
N GLU A 177 -1.96 22.82 5.47
CA GLU A 177 -3.32 23.35 5.48
C GLU A 177 -4.33 22.23 5.61
N ILE A 178 -5.23 22.35 6.60
CA ILE A 178 -6.42 21.50 6.69
C ILE A 178 -7.60 22.33 6.18
N ARG A 179 -8.31 21.80 5.20
CA ARG A 179 -9.46 22.44 4.53
C ARG A 179 -10.69 21.54 4.66
N GLU A 180 -11.84 22.13 4.82
CA GLU A 180 -13.10 21.39 4.73
C GLU A 180 -13.63 21.39 3.31
N ILE A 181 -13.95 20.21 2.77
CA ILE A 181 -14.51 20.05 1.43
C ILE A 181 -15.89 19.38 1.49
N GLY A 182 -16.68 19.55 0.44
CA GLY A 182 -18.05 19.02 0.31
C GLY A 182 -19.12 20.03 0.66
N ASP A 183 -20.28 19.90 0.05
CA ASP A 183 -21.39 20.86 0.18
C ASP A 183 -22.26 20.58 1.39
N ALA A 184 -22.86 19.40 1.44
CA ALA A 184 -23.81 19.02 2.49
C ALA A 184 -23.12 18.44 3.75
N MET A 185 -22.04 17.68 3.54
CA MET A 185 -21.23 17.12 4.61
C MET A 185 -19.79 17.61 4.46
N LYS A 186 -19.36 18.42 5.43
CA LYS A 186 -17.97 18.91 5.46
C LYS A 186 -17.03 17.79 5.92
N VAL A 187 -16.02 17.53 5.12
CA VAL A 187 -14.98 16.52 5.40
C VAL A 187 -13.63 17.22 5.47
N PRO A 188 -12.89 17.11 6.58
CA PRO A 188 -11.56 17.67 6.67
C PRO A 188 -10.60 16.89 5.75
N VAL A 189 -9.72 17.63 5.08
CA VAL A 189 -8.66 17.10 4.23
C VAL A 189 -7.37 17.86 4.48
N LEU A 190 -6.23 17.20 4.38
CA LEU A 190 -4.94 17.87 4.33
C LEU A 190 -4.62 18.18 2.87
N VAL A 191 -4.24 19.43 2.58
CA VAL A 191 -3.93 19.88 1.23
C VAL A 191 -2.47 19.56 0.92
N GLY A 192 -2.27 18.66 -0.03
CA GLY A 192 -0.96 18.35 -0.62
C GLY A 192 -0.80 19.00 -1.99
N HIS A 193 0.44 19.03 -2.50
CA HIS A 193 0.75 19.59 -3.80
C HIS A 193 1.61 18.64 -4.63
N ARG A 194 1.24 18.46 -5.91
CA ARG A 194 2.00 17.76 -6.94
C ARG A 194 2.31 18.76 -8.06
N GLY A 195 3.51 19.34 -8.03
CA GLY A 195 3.80 20.53 -8.82
C GLY A 195 2.91 21.70 -8.40
N ASP A 196 2.20 22.29 -9.34
CA ASP A 196 1.26 23.40 -9.12
C ASP A 196 -0.18 22.92 -8.79
N GLU A 197 -0.43 21.61 -8.84
CA GLU A 197 -1.76 21.03 -8.60
C GLU A 197 -1.96 20.66 -7.14
N GLU A 198 -3.09 21.08 -6.55
CA GLU A 198 -3.52 20.63 -5.23
C GLU A 198 -4.13 19.23 -5.30
N TYR A 199 -3.88 18.41 -4.29
CA TYR A 199 -4.64 17.19 -4.05
C TYR A 199 -5.08 17.09 -2.59
N PHE A 200 -6.13 16.30 -2.35
CA PHE A 200 -6.75 16.21 -1.04
C PHE A 200 -6.47 14.86 -0.39
N ILE A 201 -5.72 14.92 0.70
CA ILE A 201 -5.38 13.76 1.52
C ILE A 201 -6.53 13.54 2.50
N LYS A 202 -7.14 12.36 2.47
CA LYS A 202 -8.26 11.97 3.33
C LYS A 202 -7.80 10.86 4.29
N ASP A 203 -7.82 11.18 5.57
CA ASP A 203 -7.50 10.25 6.66
C ASP A 203 -8.26 10.68 7.93
N SER A 204 -8.06 10.01 9.05
CA SER A 204 -8.61 10.42 10.33
C SER A 204 -8.09 11.80 10.76
N ALA A 205 -8.88 12.53 11.55
CA ALA A 205 -8.56 13.91 11.91
C ALA A 205 -7.22 14.04 12.65
N ASP A 206 -6.94 13.10 13.55
CA ASP A 206 -5.67 13.02 14.29
C ASP A 206 -4.45 12.86 13.38
N VAL A 207 -4.57 12.07 12.31
CA VAL A 207 -3.53 11.90 11.29
C VAL A 207 -3.32 13.19 10.51
N LEU A 208 -4.40 13.82 10.06
CA LEU A 208 -4.31 15.08 9.29
C LEU A 208 -3.68 16.20 10.13
N GLU A 209 -4.09 16.35 11.39
CA GLU A 209 -3.55 17.34 12.33
C GLU A 209 -2.07 17.07 12.63
N PHE A 210 -1.71 15.82 12.85
CA PHE A 210 -0.33 15.43 13.09
C PHE A 210 0.57 15.84 11.91
N TYR A 211 0.22 15.50 10.66
CA TYR A 211 1.06 15.81 9.51
C TYR A 211 1.05 17.31 9.18
N ALA A 212 -0.07 18.00 9.33
CA ALA A 212 -0.11 19.46 9.18
C ALA A 212 0.86 20.16 10.15
N ALA A 213 0.91 19.69 11.40
CA ALA A 213 1.84 20.23 12.40
C ALA A 213 3.30 19.79 12.14
N ALA A 214 3.52 18.52 11.75
CA ALA A 214 4.86 17.98 11.55
C ALA A 214 5.58 18.63 10.37
N TRP A 215 4.87 18.95 9.27
CA TRP A 215 5.42 19.59 8.08
C TRP A 215 5.57 21.12 8.21
N LYS A 216 4.96 21.73 9.22
CA LYS A 216 4.96 23.18 9.38
C LYS A 216 6.37 23.73 9.62
N GLY A 217 6.84 24.55 8.67
CA GLY A 217 8.15 25.22 8.74
C GLY A 217 9.35 24.31 8.43
N VAL A 218 9.13 23.10 7.93
CA VAL A 218 10.22 22.21 7.51
C VAL A 218 10.85 22.72 6.22
N ASP A 219 12.15 23.02 6.26
CA ASP A 219 12.96 23.24 5.08
C ASP A 219 13.37 21.90 4.49
N VAL A 220 12.79 21.55 3.34
CA VAL A 220 13.04 20.26 2.67
C VAL A 220 14.45 20.14 2.08
N SER A 221 15.18 21.23 1.94
CA SER A 221 16.60 21.24 1.53
C SER A 221 17.55 20.96 2.70
N ASP A 222 17.08 21.09 3.94
CA ASP A 222 17.81 20.77 5.16
C ASP A 222 17.52 19.33 5.60
N LYS A 223 18.45 18.43 5.32
CA LYS A 223 18.33 17.00 5.66
C LYS A 223 18.15 16.75 7.16
N ALA A 224 18.65 17.64 8.04
CA ALA A 224 18.47 17.49 9.48
C ALA A 224 17.01 17.74 9.88
N GLN A 225 16.35 18.72 9.28
CA GLN A 225 14.92 18.96 9.51
C GLN A 225 14.04 17.83 8.96
N VAL A 226 14.41 17.27 7.80
CA VAL A 226 13.76 16.06 7.27
C VAL A 226 13.93 14.88 8.22
N ALA A 227 15.11 14.69 8.81
CA ALA A 227 15.36 13.64 9.80
C ALA A 227 14.49 13.78 11.06
N GLU A 228 14.31 15.00 11.56
CA GLU A 228 13.45 15.26 12.73
C GLU A 228 11.97 14.97 12.42
N LEU A 229 11.50 15.28 11.19
CA LEU A 229 10.16 14.90 10.75
C LEU A 229 9.99 13.36 10.72
N VAL A 230 10.94 12.66 10.10
CA VAL A 230 10.94 11.18 10.05
C VAL A 230 10.90 10.60 11.45
N LYS A 231 11.73 11.11 12.36
CA LYS A 231 11.79 10.66 13.76
C LYS A 231 10.46 10.85 14.48
N LYS A 232 9.78 11.99 14.27
CA LYS A 232 8.44 12.23 14.83
C LYS A 232 7.42 11.23 14.29
N ALA A 233 7.40 11.00 12.98
CA ALA A 233 6.49 10.05 12.35
C ALA A 233 6.75 8.61 12.81
N CYS A 234 8.01 8.17 12.83
CA CYS A 234 8.40 6.85 13.31
C CYS A 234 8.09 6.61 14.80
N GLY A 235 8.15 7.66 15.63
CA GLY A 235 7.87 7.59 17.06
C GLY A 235 6.40 7.72 17.46
N ASN A 236 5.51 7.95 16.50
CA ASN A 236 4.08 8.08 16.80
C ASN A 236 3.44 6.69 16.99
N LYS A 237 3.46 6.22 18.24
CA LYS A 237 2.99 4.87 18.61
C LYS A 237 1.50 4.65 18.33
N ASP A 238 0.68 5.70 18.32
CA ASP A 238 -0.76 5.59 18.05
C ASP A 238 -1.03 5.16 16.61
N PHE A 239 -0.14 5.53 15.67
CA PHE A 239 -0.25 5.12 14.27
C PHE A 239 0.29 3.71 13.99
N TRP A 240 1.17 3.19 14.86
CA TRP A 240 1.91 1.95 14.63
C TRP A 240 1.59 0.86 15.66
N LEU A 241 0.35 0.83 16.18
CA LEU A 241 -0.12 -0.15 17.17
C LEU A 241 0.81 -0.29 18.40
N GLY A 242 1.33 0.83 18.89
CA GLY A 242 2.20 0.89 20.05
C GLY A 242 3.69 0.73 19.75
N ALA A 243 4.07 0.40 18.50
CA ALA A 243 5.47 0.26 18.10
C ALA A 243 6.18 1.63 18.00
N ASP A 244 7.45 1.66 18.38
CA ASP A 244 8.36 2.78 18.14
C ASP A 244 9.36 2.38 17.06
N LEU A 245 9.10 2.82 15.82
CA LEU A 245 9.94 2.43 14.68
C LEU A 245 11.34 3.01 14.74
N ASN A 246 11.58 4.01 15.60
CA ASN A 246 12.94 4.54 15.84
C ASN A 246 13.84 3.53 16.54
N THR A 247 13.28 2.63 17.34
CA THR A 247 14.04 1.70 18.18
C THR A 247 13.90 0.24 17.76
N GLU A 248 12.79 -0.12 17.12
CA GLU A 248 12.45 -1.52 16.83
C GLU A 248 13.02 -2.02 15.49
N LEU A 249 13.29 -1.12 14.54
CA LEU A 249 13.68 -1.46 13.17
C LEU A 249 15.12 -1.01 12.81
N GLY A 250 16.04 -1.03 13.78
CA GLY A 250 17.45 -0.71 13.54
C GLY A 250 17.65 0.70 12.94
N ASN A 251 18.26 0.78 11.76
CA ASN A 251 18.54 2.04 11.08
C ASN A 251 17.40 2.52 10.15
N PHE A 252 16.19 2.00 10.30
CA PHE A 252 15.02 2.35 9.49
C PHE A 252 14.81 3.87 9.36
N PRO A 253 14.82 4.68 10.46
CA PRO A 253 14.61 6.12 10.34
C PRO A 253 15.68 6.83 9.51
N ALA A 254 16.92 6.37 9.57
CA ALA A 254 18.01 6.96 8.77
C ALA A 254 17.83 6.68 7.28
N ILE A 255 17.50 5.43 6.91
CA ILE A 255 17.23 5.05 5.51
C ILE A 255 16.01 5.77 4.98
N VAL A 256 14.94 5.85 5.77
CA VAL A 256 13.73 6.62 5.40
C VAL A 256 14.07 8.10 5.19
N THR A 257 14.92 8.67 6.02
CA THR A 257 15.37 10.07 5.87
C THR A 257 16.10 10.29 4.55
N ASP A 258 17.01 9.38 4.17
CA ASP A 258 17.74 9.47 2.90
C ASP A 258 16.78 9.41 1.72
N HIS A 259 15.86 8.47 1.71
CA HIS A 259 14.85 8.33 0.67
C HIS A 259 13.88 9.52 0.62
N LEU A 260 13.42 9.99 1.77
CA LEU A 260 12.51 11.13 1.83
C LEU A 260 13.20 12.41 1.33
N TYR A 261 14.45 12.65 1.76
CA TYR A 261 15.23 13.78 1.27
C TYR A 261 15.39 13.74 -0.25
N ASP A 262 15.68 12.58 -0.81
CA ASP A 262 15.80 12.40 -2.26
C ASP A 262 14.46 12.64 -2.98
N LEU A 263 13.35 12.09 -2.46
CA LEU A 263 12.01 12.32 -3.02
C LEU A 263 11.57 13.79 -3.02
N LEU A 264 12.04 14.57 -2.05
CA LEU A 264 11.70 15.99 -1.91
C LEU A 264 12.54 16.89 -2.80
N ASN A 265 13.73 16.44 -3.26
CA ASN A 265 14.73 17.27 -3.94
C ASN A 265 15.11 16.76 -5.34
N LYS A 266 14.61 15.58 -5.78
CA LYS A 266 14.90 14.97 -7.08
C LYS A 266 13.60 14.59 -7.79
N ASP A 267 13.72 14.25 -9.07
CA ASP A 267 12.62 13.64 -9.81
C ASP A 267 12.23 12.28 -9.20
N VAL A 268 10.97 12.12 -8.83
CA VAL A 268 10.45 10.96 -8.10
C VAL A 268 10.69 9.65 -8.86
N LYS A 269 10.44 9.62 -10.17
CA LYS A 269 10.64 8.42 -10.98
C LYS A 269 12.12 8.01 -11.04
N SER A 270 13.02 8.99 -11.10
CA SER A 270 14.47 8.74 -11.05
C SER A 270 14.89 8.13 -9.71
N VAL A 271 14.32 8.62 -8.59
CA VAL A 271 14.58 8.04 -7.26
C VAL A 271 14.07 6.60 -7.19
N VAL A 272 12.86 6.31 -7.68
CA VAL A 272 12.34 4.93 -7.76
C VAL A 272 13.26 4.03 -8.57
N ALA A 273 13.76 4.50 -9.74
CA ALA A 273 14.69 3.76 -10.56
C ALA A 273 16.03 3.46 -9.87
N GLU A 274 16.49 4.33 -8.96
CA GLU A 274 17.67 4.08 -8.14
C GLU A 274 17.42 3.04 -7.03
N VAL A 275 16.25 3.08 -6.42
CA VAL A 275 15.87 2.13 -5.36
C VAL A 275 15.79 0.70 -5.88
N ILE A 276 15.38 0.47 -7.11
CA ILE A 276 15.22 -0.87 -7.67
C ILE A 276 16.52 -1.46 -8.28
N LYS A 277 17.61 -0.73 -8.31
CA LYS A 277 18.94 -1.26 -8.69
C LYS A 277 19.52 -2.12 -7.57
#